data_34f628eb33518eddf1bfd16e6bb8af58
#
_entry.id   34f628eb33518eddf1bfd16e6bb8af58
#
_cell.length_a   1.000
_cell.length_b   1.000
_cell.length_c   1.000
_cell.angle_alpha   90.00
_cell.angle_beta   90.00
_cell.angle_gamma   90.00
#
_symmetry.space_group_name_H-M   'P 1'
#
loop_
_entity.id
_entity.type
_entity.pdbx_description
1 polymer ?
#
loop_
_entity_poly.entity_id
_entity_poly.type
_entity_poly.pdbx_seq_one_letter_code
_entity_poly.pdbx_strand_id
1 'polypeptide(L)'
;MASRGEPTLHKKFSEMLDYVGKKENIFEIKVNTNATFLTEKICHSIFKNNVTQIVISADHYQKDEYERLRKNSNFEKILKNVDRLFEIRKKNFPESTTEIRISGIDSDKNLNREKFKNFWLKRSDHVTASFALERWNTYQNDPHAKINDPCENLWDRLYVWFDGKVNPCDADYKSFLSYGNLNDYSIKDV
;
A
#
# COMPACT_ATOMS: atom_id res chain seq x y z
N MET A 1 0.97 0.56 6.36
CA MET A 1 0.74 1.97 6.03
C MET A 1 0.14 2.09 4.65
N ALA A 2 -0.92 2.80 4.54
CA ALA A 2 -1.78 3.19 3.44
C ALA A 2 -2.94 2.25 3.13
N SER A 3 -4.09 2.75 3.45
CA SER A 3 -5.37 2.32 2.90
C SER A 3 -5.82 3.28 1.80
N ARG A 4 -5.57 4.58 1.97
CA ARG A 4 -5.91 5.64 1.01
C ARG A 4 -4.79 6.66 0.90
N GLY A 5 -4.60 7.18 -0.32
CA GLY A 5 -3.55 8.13 -0.60
C GLY A 5 -2.17 7.49 -0.80
N GLU A 6 -1.15 8.32 -0.85
CA GLU A 6 0.24 7.91 -1.06
C GLU A 6 1.09 8.28 0.17
N PRO A 7 1.54 7.29 0.97
CA PRO A 7 2.24 7.56 2.23
C PRO A 7 3.58 8.28 2.02
N THR A 8 4.27 8.01 0.91
CA THR A 8 5.57 8.62 0.63
C THR A 8 5.52 10.12 0.29
N LEU A 9 4.30 10.68 0.10
CA LEU A 9 4.06 12.12 0.01
C LEU A 9 4.20 12.83 1.36
N HIS A 10 4.02 12.13 2.46
CA HIS A 10 4.07 12.74 3.78
C HIS A 10 5.49 13.19 4.11
N LYS A 11 5.68 14.48 4.42
CA LYS A 11 6.99 15.09 4.64
C LYS A 11 7.81 14.39 5.73
N LYS A 12 7.13 13.84 6.75
CA LYS A 12 7.74 13.12 7.87
C LYS A 12 7.70 11.59 7.72
N PHE A 13 7.51 11.07 6.50
CA PHE A 13 7.40 9.63 6.29
C PHE A 13 8.62 8.86 6.81
N SER A 14 9.83 9.35 6.54
CA SER A 14 11.06 8.73 7.04
C SER A 14 11.17 8.78 8.57
N GLU A 15 10.74 9.88 9.20
CA GLU A 15 10.71 10.01 10.66
C GLU A 15 9.72 9.05 11.31
N MET A 16 8.57 8.82 10.63
CA MET A 16 7.59 7.81 11.08
C MET A 16 8.20 6.40 11.02
N LEU A 17 8.92 6.06 9.96
CA LEU A 17 9.64 4.78 9.88
C LEU A 17 10.73 4.67 10.95
N ASP A 18 11.51 5.72 11.18
CA ASP A 18 12.52 5.77 12.24
C ASP A 18 11.91 5.60 13.64
N TYR A 19 10.69 6.08 13.85
CA TYR A 19 9.96 5.89 15.10
C TYR A 19 9.46 4.46 15.27
N VAL A 20 8.78 3.94 14.24
CA VAL A 20 8.15 2.61 14.27
C VAL A 20 9.20 1.50 14.28
N GLY A 21 10.28 1.63 13.49
CA GLY A 21 11.34 0.64 13.40
C GLY A 21 12.12 0.41 14.69
N LYS A 22 11.98 1.31 15.69
CA LYS A 22 12.59 1.17 17.03
C LYS A 22 11.67 0.48 18.04
N LYS A 23 10.45 0.11 17.65
CA LYS A 23 9.44 -0.48 18.54
C LYS A 23 9.51 -2.00 18.50
N GLU A 24 9.96 -2.62 19.59
CA GLU A 24 10.11 -4.08 19.69
C GLU A 24 8.77 -4.85 19.64
N ASN A 25 7.68 -4.19 19.97
CA ASN A 25 6.33 -4.77 19.93
C ASN A 25 5.64 -4.65 18.56
N ILE A 26 6.32 -4.13 17.55
CA ILE A 26 5.82 -4.07 16.17
C ILE A 26 6.56 -5.12 15.34
N PHE A 27 5.87 -6.20 15.03
CA PHE A 27 6.45 -7.35 14.34
C PHE A 27 6.47 -7.20 12.82
N GLU A 28 5.61 -6.38 12.26
CA GLU A 28 5.52 -6.18 10.82
C GLU A 28 5.25 -4.71 10.48
N ILE A 29 6.05 -4.19 9.55
CA ILE A 29 5.81 -2.88 8.94
C ILE A 29 5.58 -3.10 7.45
N LYS A 30 4.37 -2.81 6.99
CA LYS A 30 4.00 -2.89 5.59
C LYS A 30 3.71 -1.52 5.01
N VAL A 31 4.29 -1.22 3.86
CA VAL A 31 4.11 0.05 3.15
C VAL A 31 3.52 -0.23 1.77
N ASN A 32 2.34 0.35 1.48
CA ASN A 32 1.78 0.35 0.14
C ASN A 32 2.04 1.71 -0.52
N THR A 33 2.56 1.70 -1.75
CA THR A 33 2.91 2.93 -2.47
C THR A 33 2.65 2.80 -3.98
N ASN A 34 2.37 3.92 -4.62
CA ASN A 34 2.35 4.01 -6.08
C ASN A 34 3.74 4.25 -6.69
N ALA A 35 4.77 4.27 -5.87
CA ALA A 35 6.18 4.50 -6.22
C ALA A 35 6.51 5.88 -6.82
N THR A 36 5.59 6.82 -6.89
CA THR A 36 5.82 8.14 -7.50
C THR A 36 6.90 8.95 -6.77
N PHE A 37 7.02 8.77 -5.45
CA PHE A 37 7.90 9.53 -4.57
C PHE A 37 8.95 8.66 -3.85
N LEU A 38 9.32 7.52 -4.39
CA LEU A 38 10.43 6.69 -3.89
C LEU A 38 11.78 7.35 -4.19
N THR A 39 12.06 8.43 -3.46
CA THR A 39 13.37 9.10 -3.50
C THR A 39 14.44 8.20 -2.87
N GLU A 40 15.71 8.48 -3.13
CA GLU A 40 16.84 7.76 -2.52
C GLU A 40 16.75 7.76 -1.00
N LYS A 41 16.47 8.92 -0.39
CA LYS A 41 16.27 9.06 1.06
C LYS A 41 15.18 8.13 1.59
N ILE A 42 14.04 8.05 0.90
CA ILE A 42 12.92 7.16 1.31
C ILE A 42 13.33 5.70 1.17
N CYS A 43 13.99 5.31 0.07
CA CYS A 43 14.48 3.95 -0.11
C CYS A 43 15.45 3.52 1.01
N HIS A 44 16.41 4.38 1.35
CA HIS A 44 17.32 4.13 2.48
C HIS A 44 16.57 4.01 3.81
N SER A 45 15.57 4.87 4.06
CA SER A 45 14.77 4.81 5.28
C SER A 45 13.96 3.51 5.40
N ILE A 46 13.44 2.99 4.29
CA ILE A 46 12.72 1.71 4.25
C ILE A 46 13.62 0.57 4.73
N PHE A 47 14.80 0.42 4.15
CA PHE A 47 15.69 -0.69 4.49
C PHE A 47 16.35 -0.53 5.86
N LYS A 48 16.77 0.69 6.23
CA LYS A 48 17.34 1.01 7.54
C LYS A 48 16.40 0.64 8.69
N ASN A 49 15.10 0.80 8.49
CA ASN A 49 14.09 0.58 9.52
C ASN A 49 13.39 -0.79 9.43
N ASN A 50 14.00 -1.73 8.71
CA ASN A 50 13.52 -3.10 8.58
C ASN A 50 12.03 -3.19 8.23
N VAL A 51 11.58 -2.36 7.27
CA VAL A 51 10.23 -2.51 6.72
C VAL A 51 10.10 -3.93 6.19
N THR A 52 9.13 -4.68 6.70
CA THR A 52 8.97 -6.10 6.37
C THR A 52 8.58 -6.28 4.91
N GLN A 53 7.67 -5.44 4.41
CA GLN A 53 7.19 -5.52 3.04
C GLN A 53 6.88 -4.14 2.47
N ILE A 54 7.39 -3.85 1.28
CA ILE A 54 6.93 -2.74 0.44
C ILE A 54 6.13 -3.27 -0.74
N VAL A 55 4.86 -2.86 -0.82
CA VAL A 55 3.96 -3.21 -1.92
C VAL A 55 3.83 -2.05 -2.87
N ILE A 56 4.27 -2.26 -4.08
CA ILE A 56 4.19 -1.27 -5.16
C ILE A 56 2.98 -1.58 -6.02
N SER A 57 2.08 -0.61 -6.12
CA SER A 57 0.89 -0.73 -6.93
C SER A 57 1.21 -0.44 -8.40
N ALA A 58 1.12 -1.47 -9.26
CA ALA A 58 1.34 -1.33 -10.70
C ALA A 58 0.37 -2.23 -11.46
N ASP A 59 -0.51 -1.65 -12.29
CA ASP A 59 -1.62 -2.39 -12.90
C ASP A 59 -1.31 -2.90 -14.32
N HIS A 60 -0.21 -2.44 -14.93
CA HIS A 60 0.22 -2.93 -16.23
C HIS A 60 1.75 -2.89 -16.37
N TYR A 61 2.28 -3.55 -17.40
CA TYR A 61 3.72 -3.60 -17.76
C TYR A 61 4.07 -2.81 -19.01
N GLN A 62 3.08 -2.35 -19.77
CA GLN A 62 3.24 -1.49 -20.94
C GLN A 62 2.86 -0.06 -20.58
N LYS A 63 3.63 0.90 -21.06
CA LYS A 63 3.50 2.32 -20.71
C LYS A 63 2.10 2.87 -20.97
N ASP A 64 1.60 2.71 -22.19
CA ASP A 64 0.34 3.33 -22.60
C ASP A 64 -0.84 2.79 -21.77
N GLU A 65 -0.86 1.49 -21.52
CA GLU A 65 -1.88 0.86 -20.69
C GLU A 65 -1.73 1.23 -19.21
N TYR A 66 -0.51 1.30 -18.68
CA TYR A 66 -0.26 1.75 -17.34
C TYR A 66 -0.78 3.18 -17.10
N GLU A 67 -0.45 4.11 -18.00
CA GLU A 67 -0.84 5.52 -17.90
C GLU A 67 -2.33 5.71 -18.17
N ARG A 68 -2.96 4.86 -19.01
CA ARG A 68 -4.41 4.81 -19.20
C ARG A 68 -5.14 4.41 -17.92
N LEU A 69 -4.68 3.36 -17.25
CA LEU A 69 -5.28 2.83 -16.02
C LEU A 69 -5.02 3.75 -14.81
N ARG A 70 -3.83 4.35 -14.75
CA ARG A 70 -3.40 5.26 -13.68
C ARG A 70 -3.26 6.67 -14.21
N LYS A 71 -4.36 7.39 -14.26
CA LYS A 71 -4.41 8.77 -14.77
C LYS A 71 -3.39 9.65 -14.05
N ASN A 72 -2.74 10.54 -14.81
CA ASN A 72 -1.70 11.46 -14.33
C ASN A 72 -0.43 10.77 -13.79
N SER A 73 -0.24 9.49 -14.06
CA SER A 73 0.99 8.79 -13.75
C SER A 73 2.02 8.96 -14.88
N ASN A 74 3.28 8.69 -14.56
CA ASN A 74 4.37 8.62 -15.54
C ASN A 74 5.09 7.28 -15.36
N PHE A 75 4.89 6.37 -16.29
CA PHE A 75 5.40 5.00 -16.21
C PHE A 75 6.94 4.95 -16.11
N GLU A 76 7.64 5.75 -16.92
CA GLU A 76 9.11 5.79 -16.92
C GLU A 76 9.66 6.23 -15.55
N LYS A 77 9.01 7.24 -14.93
CA LYS A 77 9.36 7.68 -13.58
C LYS A 77 9.17 6.58 -12.56
N ILE A 78 8.03 5.88 -12.62
CA ILE A 78 7.72 4.78 -11.71
C ILE A 78 8.76 3.66 -11.87
N LEU A 79 9.02 3.25 -13.10
CA LEU A 79 10.00 2.22 -13.41
C LEU A 79 11.38 2.57 -12.85
N LYS A 80 11.87 3.79 -13.11
CA LYS A 80 13.12 4.30 -12.56
C LYS A 80 13.16 4.28 -11.03
N ASN A 81 12.06 4.61 -10.40
CA ASN A 81 11.96 4.63 -8.93
C ASN A 81 11.97 3.21 -8.35
N VAL A 82 11.31 2.26 -9.00
CA VAL A 82 11.32 0.85 -8.60
C VAL A 82 12.71 0.24 -8.81
N ASP A 83 13.35 0.51 -9.94
CA ASP A 83 14.72 0.08 -10.20
C ASP A 83 15.68 0.64 -9.15
N ARG A 84 15.55 1.93 -8.79
CA ARG A 84 16.34 2.56 -7.71
C ARG A 84 16.16 1.83 -6.38
N LEU A 85 14.92 1.54 -5.99
CA LEU A 85 14.65 0.83 -4.74
C LEU A 85 15.36 -0.53 -4.73
N PHE A 86 15.23 -1.29 -5.80
CA PHE A 86 15.83 -2.61 -5.95
C PHE A 86 17.36 -2.56 -5.90
N GLU A 87 17.98 -1.62 -6.62
CA GLU A 87 19.43 -1.44 -6.64
C GLU A 87 19.99 -0.95 -5.30
N ILE A 88 19.30 -0.04 -4.60
CA ILE A 88 19.71 0.40 -3.26
C ILE A 88 19.71 -0.79 -2.30
N ARG A 89 18.67 -1.65 -2.30
CA ARG A 89 18.67 -2.86 -1.49
C ARG A 89 19.89 -3.70 -1.78
N LYS A 90 20.09 -4.06 -3.04
CA LYS A 90 21.18 -4.94 -3.47
C LYS A 90 22.55 -4.41 -3.11
N LYS A 91 22.77 -3.10 -3.28
CA LYS A 91 24.09 -2.47 -3.09
C LYS A 91 24.39 -2.07 -1.65
N ASN A 92 23.40 -1.48 -0.97
CA ASN A 92 23.62 -0.86 0.34
C ASN A 92 23.07 -1.68 1.50
N PHE A 93 22.12 -2.60 1.23
CA PHE A 93 21.46 -3.42 2.25
C PHE A 93 21.32 -4.88 1.80
N PRO A 94 22.43 -5.57 1.45
CA PRO A 94 22.37 -6.94 0.91
C PRO A 94 21.75 -7.96 1.88
N GLU A 95 21.85 -7.71 3.20
CA GLU A 95 21.29 -8.56 4.25
C GLU A 95 19.82 -8.20 4.60
N SER A 96 19.23 -7.21 3.91
CA SER A 96 17.86 -6.80 4.20
C SER A 96 16.85 -7.86 3.81
N THR A 97 15.99 -8.20 4.75
CA THR A 97 14.86 -9.13 4.56
C THR A 97 13.60 -8.44 4.02
N THR A 98 13.66 -7.14 3.75
CA THR A 98 12.54 -6.38 3.19
C THR A 98 12.08 -6.98 1.86
N GLU A 99 10.86 -7.45 1.80
CA GLU A 99 10.24 -7.96 0.58
C GLU A 99 9.74 -6.81 -0.31
N ILE A 100 10.14 -6.80 -1.56
CA ILE A 100 9.61 -5.89 -2.59
C ILE A 100 8.56 -6.65 -3.40
N ARG A 101 7.30 -6.25 -3.27
CA ARG A 101 6.18 -6.87 -3.96
C ARG A 101 5.54 -5.90 -4.94
N ILE A 102 5.27 -6.36 -6.15
CA ILE A 102 4.40 -5.68 -7.11
C ILE A 102 2.99 -6.24 -7.00
N SER A 103 2.01 -5.36 -6.90
CA SER A 103 0.60 -5.72 -6.86
C SER A 103 -0.16 -4.95 -7.94
N GLY A 104 -0.76 -5.68 -8.89
CA GLY A 104 -1.57 -5.14 -9.97
C GLY A 104 -3.04 -5.51 -9.83
N ILE A 105 -3.90 -4.69 -10.43
CA ILE A 105 -5.33 -4.97 -10.59
C ILE A 105 -5.64 -5.04 -12.06
N ASP A 106 -6.14 -6.21 -12.49
CA ASP A 106 -6.62 -6.44 -13.84
C ASP A 106 -8.09 -6.00 -13.94
N SER A 107 -8.27 -4.70 -14.18
CA SER A 107 -9.60 -4.09 -14.23
C SER A 107 -10.38 -4.50 -15.48
N ASP A 108 -9.70 -4.64 -16.61
CA ASP A 108 -10.31 -4.91 -17.91
C ASP A 108 -10.38 -6.41 -18.24
N LYS A 109 -9.84 -7.26 -17.35
CA LYS A 109 -9.74 -8.73 -17.51
C LYS A 109 -8.96 -9.14 -18.78
N ASN A 110 -8.04 -8.30 -19.24
CA ASN A 110 -7.25 -8.50 -20.46
C ASN A 110 -5.74 -8.51 -20.21
N LEU A 111 -5.30 -8.39 -18.96
CA LEU A 111 -3.89 -8.39 -18.60
C LEU A 111 -3.24 -9.75 -18.90
N ASN A 112 -2.20 -9.74 -19.74
CA ASN A 112 -1.35 -10.92 -19.87
C ASN A 112 -0.51 -11.08 -18.59
N ARG A 113 -0.98 -11.93 -17.70
CA ARG A 113 -0.39 -12.11 -16.35
C ARG A 113 1.01 -12.68 -16.39
N GLU A 114 1.33 -13.53 -17.36
CA GLU A 114 2.66 -14.09 -17.51
C GLU A 114 3.67 -13.00 -17.93
N LYS A 115 3.33 -12.20 -18.95
CA LYS A 115 4.17 -11.06 -19.37
C LYS A 115 4.31 -10.04 -18.24
N PHE A 116 3.22 -9.75 -17.52
CA PHE A 116 3.23 -8.86 -16.36
C PHE A 116 4.20 -9.37 -15.28
N LYS A 117 4.08 -10.64 -14.90
CA LYS A 117 4.96 -11.27 -13.92
C LYS A 117 6.42 -11.24 -14.36
N ASN A 118 6.71 -11.66 -15.58
CA ASN A 118 8.08 -11.72 -16.12
C ASN A 118 8.73 -10.33 -16.24
N PHE A 119 7.93 -9.29 -16.53
CA PHE A 119 8.42 -7.92 -16.56
C PHE A 119 8.82 -7.40 -15.19
N TRP A 120 7.95 -7.57 -14.19
CA TRP A 120 8.15 -7.00 -12.86
C TRP A 120 9.09 -7.83 -11.96
N LEU A 121 9.19 -9.15 -12.14
CA LEU A 121 10.13 -9.99 -11.38
C LEU A 121 11.61 -9.64 -11.57
N LYS A 122 11.94 -8.87 -12.60
CA LYS A 122 13.32 -8.37 -12.79
C LYS A 122 13.74 -7.36 -11.74
N ARG A 123 12.80 -6.81 -10.97
CA ARG A 123 12.99 -5.72 -10.00
C ARG A 123 12.15 -5.84 -8.74
N SER A 124 11.67 -7.03 -8.44
CA SER A 124 10.89 -7.34 -7.24
C SER A 124 11.03 -8.81 -6.88
N ASP A 125 10.67 -9.16 -5.65
CA ASP A 125 10.72 -10.54 -5.16
C ASP A 125 9.42 -11.27 -5.51
N HIS A 126 8.28 -10.56 -5.42
CA HIS A 126 6.97 -11.13 -5.71
C HIS A 126 6.13 -10.23 -6.60
N VAL A 127 5.37 -10.86 -7.48
CA VAL A 127 4.43 -10.19 -8.38
C VAL A 127 3.08 -10.88 -8.31
N THR A 128 2.04 -10.10 -8.06
CA THR A 128 0.66 -10.58 -8.06
C THR A 128 -0.22 -9.67 -8.92
N ALA A 129 -1.20 -10.25 -9.58
CA ALA A 129 -2.27 -9.53 -10.23
C ALA A 129 -3.61 -10.21 -9.89
N SER A 130 -4.54 -9.45 -9.36
CA SER A 130 -5.90 -9.89 -9.06
C SER A 130 -6.91 -9.18 -9.93
N PHE A 131 -8.08 -9.77 -10.09
CA PHE A 131 -9.19 -9.06 -10.73
C PHE A 131 -9.68 -7.92 -9.85
N ALA A 132 -10.17 -6.86 -10.49
CA ALA A 132 -10.88 -5.82 -9.76
C ALA A 132 -12.09 -6.45 -9.07
N LEU A 133 -12.18 -6.26 -7.76
CA LEU A 133 -13.42 -6.54 -7.04
C LEU A 133 -14.33 -5.33 -7.24
N GLU A 134 -15.57 -5.57 -7.62
CA GLU A 134 -16.58 -4.52 -7.59
C GLU A 134 -16.74 -4.08 -6.13
N ARG A 135 -16.19 -2.92 -5.83
CA ARG A 135 -16.51 -2.24 -4.57
C ARG A 135 -17.79 -1.47 -4.81
N TRP A 136 -18.93 -2.08 -4.43
CA TRP A 136 -20.20 -1.37 -4.44
C TRP A 136 -20.12 -0.13 -3.54
N ASN A 137 -20.95 0.82 -3.83
CA ASN A 137 -21.10 1.98 -2.96
C ASN A 137 -21.79 1.52 -1.66
N THR A 138 -21.00 1.33 -0.61
CA THR A 138 -21.46 0.85 0.70
C THR A 138 -22.58 1.68 1.32
N TYR A 139 -22.81 2.89 0.81
CA TYR A 139 -23.83 3.79 1.34
C TYR A 139 -25.08 3.92 0.49
N GLN A 140 -25.08 3.37 -0.71
CA GLN A 140 -26.18 3.52 -1.68
C GLN A 140 -26.75 2.18 -2.17
N ASN A 141 -26.01 1.10 -2.01
CA ASN A 141 -26.43 -0.21 -2.46
C ASN A 141 -26.72 -1.12 -1.26
N ASP A 142 -27.82 -1.84 -1.35
CA ASP A 142 -28.12 -2.90 -0.40
C ASP A 142 -27.05 -4.01 -0.47
N PRO A 143 -26.71 -4.64 0.65
CA PRO A 143 -25.78 -5.75 0.65
C PRO A 143 -26.34 -6.90 -0.19
N HIS A 144 -25.51 -7.46 -1.08
CA HIS A 144 -25.89 -8.58 -1.93
C HIS A 144 -26.09 -9.91 -1.18
N ALA A 145 -25.67 -9.98 0.07
CA ALA A 145 -25.85 -11.14 0.92
C ALA A 145 -26.26 -10.70 2.33
N LYS A 146 -27.13 -11.50 2.94
CA LYS A 146 -27.40 -11.38 4.38
C LYS A 146 -26.17 -11.88 5.12
N ILE A 147 -25.47 -10.96 5.79
CA ILE A 147 -24.35 -11.30 6.68
C ILE A 147 -24.98 -11.56 8.04
N ASN A 148 -24.96 -12.81 8.47
CA ASN A 148 -25.48 -13.20 9.77
C ASN A 148 -24.40 -13.17 10.85
N ASP A 149 -23.14 -13.29 10.44
CA ASP A 149 -21.99 -13.33 11.36
C ASP A 149 -21.24 -12.00 11.33
N PRO A 150 -20.76 -11.51 12.48
CA PRO A 150 -19.94 -10.31 12.55
C PRO A 150 -18.60 -10.53 11.84
N CYS A 151 -18.08 -9.47 11.21
CA CYS A 151 -16.82 -9.52 10.53
C CYS A 151 -15.66 -9.64 11.53
N GLU A 152 -14.84 -10.67 11.42
CA GLU A 152 -13.67 -10.92 12.30
C GLU A 152 -12.70 -9.73 12.36
N ASN A 153 -12.55 -8.98 11.27
CA ASN A 153 -11.68 -7.81 11.21
C ASN A 153 -12.06 -6.68 12.21
N LEU A 154 -13.27 -6.70 12.75
CA LEU A 154 -13.69 -5.73 13.75
C LEU A 154 -12.92 -5.86 15.09
N TRP A 155 -12.36 -7.03 15.37
CA TRP A 155 -11.61 -7.31 16.59
C TRP A 155 -10.10 -7.25 16.45
N ASP A 156 -9.57 -7.32 15.21
CA ASP A 156 -8.13 -7.39 14.98
C ASP A 156 -7.56 -6.22 14.18
N ARG A 157 -8.42 -5.31 13.69
CA ARG A 157 -8.01 -4.20 12.82
C ARG A 157 -8.59 -2.87 13.24
N LEU A 158 -7.74 -1.85 13.09
CA LEU A 158 -8.11 -0.46 13.24
C LEU A 158 -7.60 0.33 12.04
N TYR A 159 -8.48 1.09 11.41
CA TYR A 159 -8.13 1.93 10.27
C TYR A 159 -8.07 3.38 10.71
N VAL A 160 -6.90 3.98 10.60
CA VAL A 160 -6.70 5.40 10.93
C VAL A 160 -6.46 6.16 9.63
N TRP A 161 -7.30 7.12 9.34
CA TRP A 161 -7.14 7.99 8.18
C TRP A 161 -6.08 9.07 8.41
N PHE A 162 -5.68 9.74 7.35
CA PHE A 162 -4.66 10.79 7.38
C PHE A 162 -5.04 11.99 8.27
N ASP A 163 -6.32 12.21 8.53
CA ASP A 163 -6.88 13.26 9.40
C ASP A 163 -7.07 12.80 10.84
N GLY A 164 -6.64 11.59 11.17
CA GLY A 164 -6.74 11.01 12.51
C GLY A 164 -8.04 10.27 12.80
N LYS A 165 -9.03 10.28 11.90
CA LYS A 165 -10.28 9.53 12.09
C LYS A 165 -10.03 8.04 12.16
N VAL A 166 -10.67 7.40 13.14
CA VAL A 166 -10.57 5.96 13.39
C VAL A 166 -11.83 5.28 12.88
N ASN A 167 -11.66 4.28 12.04
CA ASN A 167 -12.75 3.58 11.37
C ASN A 167 -12.64 2.07 11.57
N PRO A 168 -13.77 1.34 11.62
CA PRO A 168 -13.78 -0.12 11.74
C PRO A 168 -13.33 -0.83 10.46
N CYS A 169 -13.51 -0.20 9.31
CA CYS A 169 -13.28 -0.81 8.01
C CYS A 169 -12.85 0.22 6.96
N ASP A 170 -12.02 -0.19 6.02
CA ASP A 170 -11.61 0.65 4.89
C ASP A 170 -12.73 0.88 3.86
N ALA A 171 -13.80 0.06 3.92
CA ALA A 171 -15.01 0.27 3.12
C ALA A 171 -15.82 1.49 3.59
N ASP A 172 -15.70 1.88 4.87
CA ASP A 172 -16.31 3.11 5.41
C ASP A 172 -15.50 4.36 5.02
N TYR A 173 -15.43 4.63 3.72
CA TYR A 173 -14.60 5.70 3.20
C TYR A 173 -15.10 7.13 3.50
N LYS A 174 -16.33 7.27 3.97
CA LYS A 174 -16.90 8.54 4.44
C LYS A 174 -16.82 8.70 5.96
N SER A 175 -16.36 7.66 6.66
CA SER A 175 -16.24 7.64 8.13
C SER A 175 -17.56 7.85 8.86
N PHE A 176 -18.65 7.27 8.36
CA PHE A 176 -19.96 7.32 9.05
C PHE A 176 -19.99 6.46 10.31
N LEU A 177 -19.14 5.43 10.37
CA LEU A 177 -18.99 4.53 11.51
C LEU A 177 -17.72 4.84 12.32
N SER A 178 -17.20 6.06 12.23
CA SER A 178 -15.98 6.44 12.93
C SER A 178 -16.17 6.35 14.45
N TYR A 179 -15.20 5.75 15.13
CA TYR A 179 -15.15 5.66 16.59
C TYR A 179 -14.68 6.97 17.26
N GLY A 180 -14.06 7.87 16.51
CA GLY A 180 -13.49 9.10 17.02
C GLY A 180 -12.26 9.56 16.22
N ASN A 181 -11.47 10.45 16.81
CA ASN A 181 -10.28 11.00 16.19
C ASN A 181 -9.09 10.98 17.15
N LEU A 182 -7.95 10.43 16.70
CA LEU A 182 -6.73 10.34 17.52
C LEU A 182 -6.04 11.70 17.75
N ASN A 183 -6.53 12.79 17.18
CA ASN A 183 -6.11 14.13 17.58
C ASN A 183 -6.81 14.57 18.90
N ASP A 184 -7.95 13.96 19.25
CA ASP A 184 -8.77 14.34 20.39
C ASP A 184 -8.75 13.28 21.50
N TYR A 185 -8.53 12.01 21.14
CA TYR A 185 -8.62 10.85 22.02
C TYR A 185 -7.37 9.97 21.90
N SER A 186 -7.07 9.21 22.94
CA SER A 186 -6.07 8.15 22.85
C SER A 186 -6.62 6.92 22.14
N ILE A 187 -5.73 6.05 21.62
CA ILE A 187 -6.15 4.80 20.96
C ILE A 187 -6.88 3.83 21.92
N LYS A 188 -6.78 4.05 23.22
CA LYS A 188 -7.50 3.25 24.23
C LYS A 188 -8.91 3.72 24.47
N ASP A 189 -9.22 4.96 24.08
CA ASP A 189 -10.51 5.61 24.30
C ASP A 189 -11.43 5.48 23.09
N VAL A 190 -10.90 5.02 21.95
CA VAL A 190 -11.60 4.76 20.69
C VAL A 190 -11.60 3.25 20.34
#